data_c4e21216e9ef434f425cba8705f200ae
#
_entry.id   c4e21216e9ef434f425cba8705f200ae
#
_cell.length_a   1.000
_cell.length_b   1.000
_cell.length_c   1.000
_cell.angle_alpha   90.00
_cell.angle_beta   90.00
_cell.angle_gamma   90.00
#
_symmetry.space_group_name_H-M   'P 1'
#
loop_
_entity.id
_entity.type
_entity.pdbx_description
1 polymer ?
#
loop_
_entity_poly.entity_id
_entity_poly.type
_entity_poly.pdbx_seq_one_letter_code
_entity_poly.pdbx_strand_id
1 'polypeptide(L)'
;SQNFIAENISDNNEKSIDKIEILRNIFPADDEINRSITTGLNKLHEVISEMLQYVEKIEDCERTLNALPNPGQLIVTGIVKKNALNILMPTAEEESLVKYPSNQYKIDLEAIETIRTFLENNPLIEDANEEINSIKTKLTLAAKAYTMFDDVSMVVKEHKQVVDRILKDELGQQQSRITNKDSLLKTVGEYIKVLTGFKHCKQELIKIKYSFQTREIEARGHKLSVINNFIFNEKVLVDALKYCLKSNINTIADVTPWNLMSRYFKKNPNVESYNDMTQRVYTKLMELNTRSYKIITKDGKDFNSLSPGWKTAILLDLILGYEQDTAPIIIDQPEDNLAVKYINSTLTETIKAVKWSKQVIMVSHNATIPMMADAQTIVVCENDGNKITIRSASLESEVFGQKVLDYIA
;
A
#
# COMPACT_ATOMS: atom_id res chain seq x y z
N SER A 1 0.20 -42.89 1.72
CA SER A 1 0.22 -44.20 2.39
C SER A 1 -0.78 -44.21 3.54
N GLN A 2 -1.32 -45.38 3.88
CA GLN A 2 -2.25 -45.51 5.02
C GLN A 2 -1.58 -45.16 6.35
N ASN A 3 -0.26 -45.43 6.49
CA ASN A 3 0.51 -44.94 7.61
C ASN A 3 0.39 -43.42 7.73
N PHE A 4 0.36 -42.69 6.62
CA PHE A 4 0.14 -41.25 6.63
C PHE A 4 -1.26 -40.87 7.17
N ILE A 5 -2.32 -41.64 6.86
CA ILE A 5 -3.65 -41.40 7.42
C ILE A 5 -3.67 -41.82 8.90
N ALA A 6 -3.10 -42.98 9.25
CA ALA A 6 -3.05 -43.48 10.60
C ALA A 6 -2.17 -42.62 11.51
N GLU A 7 -0.99 -42.19 11.06
CA GLU A 7 -0.09 -41.30 11.80
C GLU A 7 -0.74 -39.92 12.03
N ASN A 8 -1.44 -39.38 11.04
CA ASN A 8 -2.17 -38.11 11.22
C ASN A 8 -3.37 -38.23 12.16
N ILE A 9 -3.88 -39.42 12.39
CA ILE A 9 -5.00 -39.70 13.32
C ILE A 9 -4.49 -40.15 14.69
N SER A 10 -3.40 -40.96 14.75
CA SER A 10 -2.90 -41.59 16.00
C SER A 10 -1.98 -40.67 16.82
N ASP A 11 -1.20 -39.82 16.19
CA ASP A 11 -0.18 -39.01 16.88
C ASP A 11 -0.70 -37.84 17.72
N ASN A 12 -2.02 -37.61 17.72
CA ASN A 12 -2.61 -36.57 18.57
C ASN A 12 -4.04 -36.87 18.95
N ASN A 13 -4.25 -37.27 20.19
CA ASN A 13 -5.56 -37.26 20.86
C ASN A 13 -6.26 -35.91 20.85
N GLU A 14 -5.63 -34.84 20.29
CA GLU A 14 -6.10 -33.45 20.26
C GLU A 14 -6.16 -32.83 18.85
N LYS A 15 -5.68 -33.53 17.78
CA LYS A 15 -5.81 -32.90 16.43
C LYS A 15 -7.26 -33.00 15.96
N SER A 16 -7.92 -31.87 15.90
CA SER A 16 -9.20 -31.71 15.23
C SER A 16 -9.11 -32.21 13.79
N ILE A 17 -10.19 -32.74 13.25
CA ILE A 17 -10.35 -33.18 11.86
C ILE A 17 -9.84 -32.15 10.86
N ASP A 18 -9.84 -30.85 11.23
CA ASP A 18 -9.39 -29.74 10.42
C ASP A 18 -7.91 -29.78 10.04
N LYS A 19 -7.11 -30.57 10.74
CA LYS A 19 -5.67 -30.75 10.50
C LYS A 19 -5.32 -31.94 9.62
N ILE A 20 -6.33 -32.69 9.14
CA ILE A 20 -6.10 -33.83 8.26
C ILE A 20 -5.75 -33.31 6.86
N GLU A 21 -4.46 -33.22 6.58
CA GLU A 21 -3.92 -32.73 5.31
C GLU A 21 -4.43 -33.50 4.09
N ILE A 22 -4.69 -34.78 4.25
CA ILE A 22 -5.22 -35.65 3.19
C ILE A 22 -6.58 -35.18 2.68
N LEU A 23 -7.45 -34.65 3.56
CA LEU A 23 -8.74 -34.09 3.14
C LEU A 23 -8.59 -32.89 2.26
N ARG A 24 -7.55 -32.06 2.49
CA ARG A 24 -7.27 -30.89 1.68
C ARG A 24 -6.84 -31.22 0.26
N ASN A 25 -6.17 -32.38 0.10
CA ASN A 25 -5.62 -32.80 -1.18
C ASN A 25 -6.63 -33.56 -2.02
N ILE A 26 -7.52 -34.36 -1.37
CA ILE A 26 -8.45 -35.23 -2.05
C ILE A 26 -9.78 -34.55 -2.39
N PHE A 27 -10.18 -33.58 -1.57
CA PHE A 27 -11.40 -32.83 -1.82
C PHE A 27 -11.08 -31.42 -2.33
N PRO A 28 -10.62 -31.27 -3.59
CA PRO A 28 -10.35 -29.96 -4.19
C PRO A 28 -11.63 -29.19 -4.51
N ALA A 29 -12.76 -29.71 -4.07
CA ALA A 29 -14.12 -29.27 -4.32
C ALA A 29 -14.38 -27.77 -4.04
N ASP A 30 -13.37 -27.09 -3.52
CA ASP A 30 -13.44 -25.71 -3.12
C ASP A 30 -12.82 -24.74 -4.11
N ASP A 31 -12.44 -25.16 -5.32
CA ASP A 31 -11.79 -24.25 -6.27
C ASP A 31 -12.65 -23.03 -6.57
N GLU A 32 -13.96 -23.21 -6.64
CA GLU A 32 -14.88 -22.09 -6.89
C GLU A 32 -15.02 -21.19 -5.66
N ILE A 33 -15.21 -21.77 -4.46
CA ILE A 33 -15.26 -21.04 -3.20
C ILE A 33 -13.91 -20.34 -2.95
N ASN A 34 -12.79 -21.05 -3.15
CA ASN A 34 -11.46 -20.48 -2.99
C ASN A 34 -11.18 -19.33 -3.97
N ARG A 35 -11.55 -19.49 -5.24
CA ARG A 35 -11.42 -18.42 -6.23
C ARG A 35 -12.24 -17.22 -5.83
N SER A 36 -13.48 -17.42 -5.41
CA SER A 36 -14.36 -16.34 -4.93
C SER A 36 -13.75 -15.60 -3.74
N ILE A 37 -13.24 -16.33 -2.74
CA ILE A 37 -12.62 -15.72 -1.56
C ILE A 37 -11.31 -15.04 -1.90
N THR A 38 -10.46 -15.65 -2.74
CA THR A 38 -9.19 -15.05 -3.17
C THR A 38 -9.44 -13.77 -3.96
N THR A 39 -10.42 -13.78 -4.86
CA THR A 39 -10.84 -12.58 -5.59
C THR A 39 -11.35 -11.50 -4.63
N GLY A 40 -12.14 -11.91 -3.64
CA GLY A 40 -12.63 -11.02 -2.59
C GLY A 40 -11.51 -10.41 -1.74
N LEU A 41 -10.54 -11.21 -1.32
CA LEU A 41 -9.36 -10.74 -0.57
C LEU A 41 -8.50 -9.78 -1.38
N ASN A 42 -8.30 -10.05 -2.67
CA ASN A 42 -7.58 -9.14 -3.55
C ASN A 42 -8.31 -7.80 -3.70
N LYS A 43 -9.63 -7.83 -3.88
CA LYS A 43 -10.44 -6.61 -3.91
C LYS A 43 -10.37 -5.83 -2.59
N LEU A 44 -10.42 -6.52 -1.45
CA LEU A 44 -10.23 -5.88 -0.14
C LEU A 44 -8.85 -5.23 -0.03
N HIS A 45 -7.81 -5.91 -0.48
CA HIS A 45 -6.45 -5.37 -0.50
C HIS A 45 -6.36 -4.09 -1.34
N GLU A 46 -6.93 -4.10 -2.55
CA GLU A 46 -6.95 -2.92 -3.43
C GLU A 46 -7.66 -1.73 -2.77
N VAL A 47 -8.87 -1.93 -2.26
CA VAL A 47 -9.65 -0.84 -1.65
C VAL A 47 -9.00 -0.33 -0.35
N ILE A 48 -8.42 -1.21 0.46
CA ILE A 48 -7.68 -0.81 1.67
C ILE A 48 -6.41 -0.05 1.30
N SER A 49 -5.67 -0.50 0.28
CA SER A 49 -4.49 0.19 -0.22
C SER A 49 -4.83 1.60 -0.69
N GLU A 50 -5.87 1.73 -1.51
CA GLU A 50 -6.33 3.02 -2.01
C GLU A 50 -6.79 3.95 -0.86
N MET A 51 -7.54 3.41 0.11
CA MET A 51 -7.96 4.16 1.29
C MET A 51 -6.76 4.70 2.08
N LEU A 52 -5.72 3.89 2.29
CA LEU A 52 -4.52 4.30 3.05
C LEU A 52 -3.65 5.28 2.24
N GLN A 53 -3.58 5.17 0.92
CA GLN A 53 -2.95 6.18 0.06
C GLN A 53 -3.65 7.54 0.14
N TYR A 54 -4.99 7.56 0.29
CA TYR A 54 -5.69 8.80 0.56
C TYR A 54 -5.33 9.38 1.93
N VAL A 55 -5.12 8.55 2.96
CA VAL A 55 -4.65 9.04 4.26
C VAL A 55 -3.26 9.67 4.15
N GLU A 56 -2.33 9.05 3.43
CA GLU A 56 -0.99 9.59 3.17
C GLU A 56 -1.07 10.98 2.51
N LYS A 57 -1.86 11.10 1.44
CA LYS A 57 -2.08 12.38 0.75
C LYS A 57 -2.73 13.44 1.65
N ILE A 58 -3.65 13.03 2.54
CA ILE A 58 -4.26 13.94 3.53
C ILE A 58 -3.20 14.44 4.51
N GLU A 59 -2.33 13.57 5.00
CA GLU A 59 -1.23 13.94 5.91
C GLU A 59 -0.25 14.91 5.24
N ASP A 60 0.07 14.72 3.96
CA ASP A 60 0.89 15.63 3.17
C ASP A 60 0.22 17.00 2.94
N CYS A 61 -1.08 16.99 2.64
CA CYS A 61 -1.85 18.24 2.54
C CYS A 61 -1.86 19.01 3.88
N GLU A 62 -2.07 18.32 5.00
CA GLU A 62 -2.01 18.95 6.33
C GLU A 62 -0.62 19.52 6.62
N ARG A 63 0.44 18.82 6.27
CA ARG A 63 1.81 19.31 6.43
C ARG A 63 2.04 20.58 5.61
N THR A 64 1.57 20.60 4.38
CA THR A 64 1.65 21.78 3.49
C THR A 64 0.84 22.95 4.04
N LEU A 65 -0.39 22.71 4.48
CA LEU A 65 -1.26 23.74 5.05
C LEU A 65 -0.67 24.34 6.34
N ASN A 66 -0.07 23.51 7.20
CA ASN A 66 0.57 23.95 8.43
C ASN A 66 1.87 24.75 8.19
N ALA A 67 2.51 24.57 7.04
CA ALA A 67 3.69 25.33 6.65
C ALA A 67 3.34 26.71 6.05
N LEU A 68 2.09 26.94 5.66
CA LEU A 68 1.66 28.23 5.12
C LEU A 68 1.52 29.29 6.23
N PRO A 69 1.79 30.58 5.91
CA PRO A 69 1.56 31.68 6.86
C PRO A 69 0.09 31.76 7.28
N ASN A 70 -0.15 32.42 8.43
CA ASN A 70 -1.48 32.65 8.94
C ASN A 70 -2.39 33.29 7.86
N PRO A 71 -3.64 32.82 7.68
CA PRO A 71 -4.56 33.34 6.66
C PRO A 71 -4.70 34.87 6.62
N GLY A 72 -4.61 35.54 7.78
CA GLY A 72 -4.63 37.00 7.85
C GLY A 72 -3.45 37.68 7.13
N GLN A 73 -2.32 36.99 6.99
CA GLN A 73 -1.15 37.48 6.27
C GLN A 73 -1.21 37.26 4.75
N LEU A 74 -2.20 36.45 4.31
CA LEU A 74 -2.42 36.16 2.88
C LEU A 74 -3.37 37.15 2.22
N ILE A 75 -4.00 38.06 3.00
CA ILE A 75 -4.93 39.05 2.47
C ILE A 75 -4.11 40.17 1.85
N VAL A 76 -4.29 40.39 0.57
CA VAL A 76 -3.70 41.51 -0.17
C VAL A 76 -4.64 42.70 -0.04
N THR A 77 -4.36 43.62 0.89
CA THR A 77 -5.11 44.88 1.10
C THR A 77 -4.45 46.04 0.38
N GLY A 78 -4.66 46.14 -0.87
CA GLY A 78 -4.05 47.20 -1.73
C GLY A 78 -3.02 46.60 -2.68
N ILE A 79 -3.00 47.13 -3.87
CA ILE A 79 -2.05 46.71 -4.91
C ILE A 79 -1.09 47.93 -5.15
N VAL A 80 0.17 47.74 -4.78
CA VAL A 80 1.23 48.66 -5.16
C VAL A 80 1.53 48.48 -6.65
N LYS A 81 1.25 49.51 -7.43
CA LYS A 81 1.61 49.50 -8.86
C LYS A 81 3.08 49.86 -9.01
N LYS A 82 3.80 49.18 -9.89
CA LYS A 82 5.24 49.36 -10.15
C LYS A 82 5.65 50.82 -10.39
N ASN A 83 4.74 51.63 -10.93
CA ASN A 83 5.00 53.06 -11.28
C ASN A 83 4.25 54.02 -10.37
N ALA A 84 3.77 53.60 -9.20
CA ALA A 84 2.96 54.44 -8.32
C ALA A 84 3.74 55.64 -7.72
N LEU A 85 5.06 55.53 -7.62
CA LEU A 85 5.96 56.54 -7.09
C LEU A 85 7.16 56.63 -8.03
N ASN A 86 7.02 57.39 -9.13
CA ASN A 86 8.12 57.65 -10.03
C ASN A 86 8.75 59.01 -9.67
N ILE A 87 9.92 58.99 -9.04
CA ILE A 87 10.73 60.19 -8.79
C ILE A 87 11.54 60.48 -10.05
N LEU A 88 11.22 61.58 -10.69
CA LEU A 88 11.96 62.06 -11.86
C LEU A 88 13.33 62.54 -11.41
N MET A 89 14.36 62.07 -12.05
CA MET A 89 15.73 62.53 -11.90
C MET A 89 16.04 63.43 -13.07
N PRO A 90 16.88 64.53 -12.86
CA PRO A 90 17.40 65.31 -13.97
C PRO A 90 18.11 64.38 -14.98
N THR A 91 17.96 64.69 -16.25
CA THR A 91 18.72 64.07 -17.32
C THR A 91 20.16 64.52 -17.34
N ALA A 92 21.07 63.73 -17.92
CA ALA A 92 22.48 64.16 -18.08
C ALA A 92 22.64 65.45 -18.91
N GLU A 93 21.69 65.67 -19.84
CA GLU A 93 21.65 66.89 -20.60
C GLU A 93 21.27 68.09 -19.72
N GLU A 94 20.24 67.97 -18.89
CA GLU A 94 19.82 69.00 -17.94
C GLU A 94 20.92 69.33 -16.90
N GLU A 95 21.59 68.27 -16.37
CA GLU A 95 22.75 68.43 -15.48
C GLU A 95 23.89 69.21 -16.16
N SER A 96 24.15 68.92 -17.45
CA SER A 96 25.23 69.63 -18.20
C SER A 96 24.98 71.09 -18.41
N LEU A 97 23.68 71.49 -18.54
CA LEU A 97 23.32 72.90 -18.73
C LEU A 97 23.57 73.75 -17.50
N VAL A 98 23.52 73.23 -16.31
CA VAL A 98 23.74 73.97 -15.03
C VAL A 98 25.11 73.74 -14.43
N LYS A 99 25.91 72.85 -15.04
CA LYS A 99 27.21 72.44 -14.50
C LYS A 99 28.22 73.58 -14.47
N TYR A 100 28.51 74.08 -13.26
CA TYR A 100 29.53 75.12 -13.01
C TYR A 100 30.35 74.78 -11.75
N PRO A 101 31.29 73.80 -11.85
CA PRO A 101 32.05 73.33 -10.71
C PRO A 101 32.86 74.37 -10.02
N SER A 102 33.06 74.26 -8.70
CA SER A 102 33.74 75.24 -7.85
C SER A 102 35.19 75.55 -8.27
N ASN A 103 35.88 74.55 -8.89
CA ASN A 103 37.22 74.76 -9.42
C ASN A 103 37.20 75.70 -10.66
N GLN A 104 36.21 75.48 -11.57
CA GLN A 104 36.05 76.35 -12.72
C GLN A 104 35.68 77.80 -12.30
N TYR A 105 34.77 77.92 -11.33
CA TYR A 105 34.42 79.26 -10.77
C TYR A 105 35.61 79.96 -10.19
N LYS A 106 36.56 79.29 -9.49
CA LYS A 106 37.79 79.91 -8.99
C LYS A 106 38.69 80.42 -10.13
N ILE A 107 38.89 79.58 -11.16
CA ILE A 107 39.68 79.93 -12.34
C ILE A 107 39.10 81.15 -13.02
N ASP A 108 37.78 81.22 -13.22
CA ASP A 108 37.12 82.32 -13.90
C ASP A 108 37.16 83.58 -13.06
N LEU A 109 37.08 83.49 -11.72
CA LEU A 109 37.28 84.63 -10.83
C LEU A 109 38.72 85.21 -10.90
N GLU A 110 39.73 84.35 -10.89
CA GLU A 110 41.13 84.73 -11.02
C GLU A 110 41.40 85.42 -12.36
N ALA A 111 40.78 84.92 -13.45
CA ALA A 111 40.86 85.54 -14.76
C ALA A 111 40.23 86.95 -14.77
N ILE A 112 39.09 87.17 -14.11
CA ILE A 112 38.41 88.41 -13.97
C ILE A 112 39.28 89.45 -13.18
N GLU A 113 39.87 89.04 -12.08
CA GLU A 113 40.76 89.87 -11.27
C GLU A 113 42.05 90.26 -12.07
N THR A 114 42.54 89.29 -12.89
CA THR A 114 43.65 89.58 -13.80
C THR A 114 43.29 90.67 -14.83
N ILE A 115 42.11 90.55 -15.43
CA ILE A 115 41.58 91.57 -16.39
C ILE A 115 41.38 92.88 -15.67
N ARG A 116 40.82 92.86 -14.48
CA ARG A 116 40.64 94.11 -13.68
C ARG A 116 41.95 94.78 -13.43
N THR A 117 42.96 94.07 -12.96
CA THR A 117 44.30 94.60 -12.68
C THR A 117 44.97 95.24 -13.96
N PHE A 118 44.73 94.54 -15.10
CA PHE A 118 45.23 95.10 -16.39
C PHE A 118 44.56 96.39 -16.76
N LEU A 119 43.22 96.51 -16.64
CA LEU A 119 42.47 97.71 -16.96
C LEU A 119 42.81 98.88 -16.01
N GLU A 120 42.97 98.64 -14.72
CA GLU A 120 43.35 99.60 -13.71
C GLU A 120 44.77 100.23 -13.99
N ASN A 121 45.65 99.44 -14.58
CA ASN A 121 47.01 99.88 -14.92
C ASN A 121 47.13 100.54 -16.28
N ASN A 122 46.01 100.66 -17.04
CA ASN A 122 46.00 101.31 -18.37
C ASN A 122 45.14 102.59 -18.39
N PRO A 123 45.78 103.81 -18.18
CA PRO A 123 45.03 105.08 -18.05
C PRO A 123 44.35 105.56 -19.35
N LEU A 124 44.53 104.85 -20.49
CA LEU A 124 43.89 105.18 -21.77
C LEU A 124 42.58 104.38 -21.99
N ILE A 125 42.21 103.52 -21.08
CA ILE A 125 40.98 102.65 -21.16
C ILE A 125 39.96 103.27 -20.19
N GLU A 126 38.72 103.47 -20.70
CA GLU A 126 37.61 103.90 -19.85
C GLU A 126 37.39 102.90 -18.68
N ASP A 127 36.86 103.39 -17.57
CA ASP A 127 36.57 102.55 -16.37
C ASP A 127 35.50 101.52 -16.67
N ALA A 128 35.86 100.21 -16.60
CA ALA A 128 35.00 99.12 -16.86
C ALA A 128 34.61 98.33 -15.55
N ASN A 129 34.73 99.01 -14.42
CA ASN A 129 34.49 98.43 -13.12
C ASN A 129 33.01 97.89 -12.93
N GLU A 130 32.03 98.65 -13.52
CA GLU A 130 30.64 98.26 -13.43
C GLU A 130 30.37 96.95 -14.21
N GLU A 131 30.90 96.79 -15.41
CA GLU A 131 30.80 95.62 -16.25
C GLU A 131 31.48 94.43 -15.62
N ILE A 132 32.66 94.59 -15.07
CA ILE A 132 33.40 93.53 -14.36
C ILE A 132 32.63 93.05 -13.13
N ASN A 133 32.10 94.02 -12.35
CA ASN A 133 31.27 93.62 -11.17
C ASN A 133 29.98 92.92 -11.58
N SER A 134 29.36 93.33 -12.71
CA SER A 134 28.21 92.69 -13.28
C SER A 134 28.53 91.25 -13.69
N ILE A 135 29.65 90.97 -14.38
CA ILE A 135 30.12 89.69 -14.76
C ILE A 135 30.39 88.80 -13.51
N LYS A 136 31.16 89.37 -12.53
CA LYS A 136 31.46 88.67 -11.27
C LYS A 136 30.20 88.28 -10.52
N THR A 137 29.19 89.16 -10.48
CA THR A 137 27.88 88.82 -9.85
C THR A 137 27.19 87.74 -10.57
N LYS A 138 27.17 87.72 -11.92
CA LYS A 138 26.56 86.66 -12.72
C LYS A 138 27.26 85.33 -12.52
N LEU A 139 28.60 85.30 -12.50
CA LEU A 139 29.35 84.03 -12.21
C LEU A 139 29.07 83.48 -10.79
N THR A 140 29.00 84.40 -9.81
CA THR A 140 28.68 84.06 -8.44
C THR A 140 27.28 83.48 -8.34
N LEU A 141 26.30 84.02 -9.04
CA LEU A 141 24.96 83.51 -9.11
C LEU A 141 24.90 82.10 -9.79
N ALA A 142 25.64 81.93 -10.90
CA ALA A 142 25.74 80.65 -11.60
C ALA A 142 26.38 79.59 -10.71
N ALA A 143 27.47 79.87 -10.01
CA ALA A 143 28.10 78.95 -9.08
C ALA A 143 27.17 78.58 -7.94
N LYS A 144 26.45 79.57 -7.38
CA LYS A 144 25.48 79.34 -6.31
C LYS A 144 24.27 78.45 -6.81
N ALA A 145 23.78 78.75 -8.02
CA ALA A 145 22.73 78.00 -8.63
C ALA A 145 23.13 76.50 -8.86
N TYR A 146 24.36 76.29 -9.34
CA TYR A 146 24.87 74.89 -9.50
C TYR A 146 25.02 74.19 -8.17
N THR A 147 25.56 74.78 -7.13
CA THR A 147 25.67 74.16 -5.81
C THR A 147 24.31 73.83 -5.26
N MET A 148 23.30 74.68 -5.36
CA MET A 148 21.95 74.40 -4.94
C MET A 148 21.30 73.21 -5.75
N PHE A 149 21.58 73.17 -7.06
CA PHE A 149 21.12 72.12 -7.93
C PHE A 149 21.77 70.77 -7.55
N ASP A 150 23.08 70.77 -7.30
CA ASP A 150 23.84 69.60 -6.90
C ASP A 150 23.32 69.05 -5.56
N ASP A 151 23.15 69.93 -4.55
CA ASP A 151 22.62 69.59 -3.24
C ASP A 151 21.20 68.98 -3.36
N VAL A 152 20.31 69.61 -4.13
CA VAL A 152 18.95 69.09 -4.35
C VAL A 152 18.97 67.77 -5.10
N SER A 153 19.80 67.65 -6.15
CA SER A 153 19.94 66.42 -6.92
C SER A 153 20.43 65.26 -6.05
N MET A 154 21.36 65.50 -5.14
CA MET A 154 21.87 64.55 -4.19
C MET A 154 20.74 64.01 -3.25
N VAL A 155 19.99 64.96 -2.66
CA VAL A 155 18.85 64.62 -1.77
C VAL A 155 17.78 63.84 -2.52
N VAL A 156 17.43 64.23 -3.74
CA VAL A 156 16.44 63.49 -4.57
C VAL A 156 16.94 62.13 -4.94
N LYS A 157 18.23 61.96 -5.23
CA LYS A 157 18.85 60.67 -5.52
C LYS A 157 18.81 59.72 -4.33
N GLU A 158 19.12 60.24 -3.13
CA GLU A 158 19.02 59.44 -1.88
C GLU A 158 17.57 59.03 -1.61
N HIS A 159 16.62 59.93 -1.72
CA HIS A 159 15.20 59.62 -1.55
C HIS A 159 14.71 58.62 -2.58
N LYS A 160 15.13 58.74 -3.84
CA LYS A 160 14.82 57.78 -4.88
C LYS A 160 15.29 56.36 -4.50
N GLN A 161 16.53 56.22 -4.02
CA GLN A 161 17.08 54.94 -3.60
C GLN A 161 16.26 54.33 -2.46
N VAL A 162 15.82 55.13 -1.50
CA VAL A 162 14.95 54.66 -0.40
C VAL A 162 13.60 54.23 -0.92
N VAL A 163 12.96 55.03 -1.78
CA VAL A 163 11.66 54.70 -2.38
C VAL A 163 11.75 53.44 -3.24
N ASP A 164 12.78 53.32 -4.08
CA ASP A 164 12.98 52.12 -4.92
C ASP A 164 13.17 50.86 -4.08
N ARG A 165 13.87 50.95 -2.93
CA ARG A 165 14.03 49.85 -1.98
C ARG A 165 12.68 49.43 -1.38
N ILE A 166 11.91 50.40 -0.85
CA ILE A 166 10.59 50.16 -0.27
C ILE A 166 9.64 49.54 -1.30
N LEU A 167 9.62 50.09 -2.51
CA LEU A 167 8.78 49.53 -3.60
C LEU A 167 9.18 48.11 -3.95
N LYS A 168 10.47 47.80 -4.01
CA LYS A 168 10.97 46.46 -4.28
C LYS A 168 10.55 45.47 -3.18
N ASP A 169 10.67 45.87 -1.92
CA ASP A 169 10.31 45.05 -0.77
C ASP A 169 8.78 44.79 -0.73
N GLU A 170 7.98 45.86 -0.94
CA GLU A 170 6.51 45.71 -0.98
C GLU A 170 6.03 44.87 -2.16
N LEU A 171 6.60 45.03 -3.34
CA LEU A 171 6.28 44.21 -4.51
C LEU A 171 6.68 42.72 -4.26
N GLY A 172 7.82 42.48 -3.61
CA GLY A 172 8.26 41.16 -3.22
C GLY A 172 7.31 40.51 -2.23
N GLN A 173 6.87 41.22 -1.19
CA GLN A 173 5.90 40.77 -0.22
C GLN A 173 4.53 40.49 -0.87
N GLN A 174 4.06 41.36 -1.74
CA GLN A 174 2.82 41.18 -2.48
C GLN A 174 2.86 39.93 -3.34
N GLN A 175 3.96 39.71 -4.09
CA GLN A 175 4.13 38.49 -4.89
C GLN A 175 4.13 37.24 -4.02
N SER A 176 4.83 37.26 -2.89
CA SER A 176 4.83 36.14 -1.92
C SER A 176 3.43 35.86 -1.39
N ARG A 177 2.65 36.88 -1.05
CA ARG A 177 1.24 36.71 -0.60
C ARG A 177 0.36 36.06 -1.66
N ILE A 178 0.51 36.48 -2.93
CA ILE A 178 -0.21 35.90 -4.07
C ILE A 178 0.14 34.42 -4.22
N THR A 179 1.44 34.09 -4.25
CA THR A 179 1.91 32.70 -4.39
C THR A 179 1.42 31.81 -3.25
N ASN A 180 1.48 32.29 -2.01
CA ASN A 180 0.98 31.55 -0.85
C ASN A 180 -0.54 31.36 -0.89
N LYS A 181 -1.31 32.36 -1.34
CA LYS A 181 -2.75 32.25 -1.55
C LYS A 181 -3.09 31.19 -2.61
N ASP A 182 -2.37 31.18 -3.74
CA ASP A 182 -2.59 30.21 -4.81
C ASP A 182 -2.23 28.78 -4.33
N SER A 183 -1.15 28.64 -3.58
CA SER A 183 -0.77 27.38 -2.93
C SER A 183 -1.84 26.91 -1.96
N LEU A 184 -2.38 27.79 -1.11
CA LEU A 184 -3.47 27.48 -0.19
C LEU A 184 -4.70 26.95 -0.94
N LEU A 185 -5.16 27.68 -1.96
CA LEU A 185 -6.35 27.30 -2.73
C LEU A 185 -6.18 25.95 -3.43
N LYS A 186 -5.00 25.72 -4.02
CA LYS A 186 -4.66 24.45 -4.65
C LYS A 186 -4.68 23.29 -3.63
N THR A 187 -3.98 23.47 -2.50
CA THR A 187 -3.90 22.42 -1.46
C THR A 187 -5.26 22.12 -0.84
N VAL A 188 -6.09 23.14 -0.58
CA VAL A 188 -7.46 22.93 -0.09
C VAL A 188 -8.31 22.17 -1.11
N GLY A 189 -8.18 22.50 -2.40
CA GLY A 189 -8.86 21.76 -3.47
C GLY A 189 -8.45 20.28 -3.55
N GLU A 190 -7.17 19.99 -3.41
CA GLU A 190 -6.64 18.62 -3.34
C GLU A 190 -7.13 17.91 -2.07
N TYR A 191 -7.08 18.56 -0.93
CA TYR A 191 -7.56 18.03 0.35
C TYR A 191 -9.03 17.57 0.30
N ILE A 192 -9.90 18.38 -0.30
CA ILE A 192 -11.32 18.02 -0.48
C ILE A 192 -11.47 16.77 -1.36
N LYS A 193 -10.70 16.68 -2.45
CA LYS A 193 -10.73 15.51 -3.36
C LYS A 193 -10.30 14.23 -2.64
N VAL A 194 -9.18 14.28 -1.91
CA VAL A 194 -8.65 13.09 -1.21
C VAL A 194 -9.55 12.68 -0.04
N LEU A 195 -10.18 13.62 0.67
CA LEU A 195 -11.19 13.31 1.69
C LEU A 195 -12.43 12.62 1.08
N THR A 196 -12.84 13.05 -0.09
CA THR A 196 -13.96 12.41 -0.81
C THR A 196 -13.60 11.01 -1.25
N GLY A 197 -12.39 10.80 -1.79
CA GLY A 197 -11.86 9.48 -2.14
C GLY A 197 -11.80 8.54 -0.94
N PHE A 198 -11.26 8.99 0.19
CA PHE A 198 -11.25 8.23 1.43
C PHE A 198 -12.66 7.79 1.87
N LYS A 199 -13.62 8.71 1.86
CA LYS A 199 -15.03 8.39 2.19
C LYS A 199 -15.62 7.34 1.27
N HIS A 200 -15.31 7.42 -0.02
CA HIS A 200 -15.78 6.45 -1.01
C HIS A 200 -15.21 5.05 -0.71
N CYS A 201 -13.89 4.91 -0.56
CA CYS A 201 -13.26 3.64 -0.22
C CYS A 201 -13.82 3.04 1.08
N LYS A 202 -13.99 3.87 2.12
CA LYS A 202 -14.60 3.44 3.38
C LYS A 202 -16.03 2.92 3.16
N GLN A 203 -16.86 3.58 2.37
CA GLN A 203 -18.21 3.14 2.06
C GLN A 203 -18.22 1.82 1.27
N GLU A 204 -17.29 1.64 0.34
CA GLU A 204 -17.14 0.37 -0.36
C GLU A 204 -16.76 -0.77 0.58
N LEU A 205 -15.79 -0.57 1.48
CA LEU A 205 -15.40 -1.56 2.49
C LEU A 205 -16.56 -1.96 3.40
N ILE A 206 -17.42 -1.03 3.81
CA ILE A 206 -18.62 -1.30 4.63
C ILE A 206 -19.63 -2.18 3.89
N LYS A 207 -19.75 -2.03 2.57
CA LYS A 207 -20.68 -2.82 1.75
C LYS A 207 -20.21 -4.26 1.56
N ILE A 208 -18.89 -4.50 1.61
CA ILE A 208 -18.33 -5.82 1.42
C ILE A 208 -18.58 -6.64 2.69
N LYS A 209 -19.29 -7.76 2.53
CA LYS A 209 -19.55 -8.72 3.62
C LYS A 209 -19.34 -10.13 3.11
N TYR A 210 -18.56 -10.88 3.85
CA TYR A 210 -18.38 -12.31 3.62
C TYR A 210 -18.83 -13.08 4.87
N SER A 211 -19.56 -14.15 4.66
CA SER A 211 -19.91 -15.12 5.70
C SER A 211 -19.25 -16.45 5.36
N PHE A 212 -19.12 -17.32 6.35
CA PHE A 212 -18.65 -18.68 6.11
C PHE A 212 -19.49 -19.38 5.03
N GLN A 213 -18.84 -20.20 4.23
CA GLN A 213 -19.46 -20.99 3.17
C GLN A 213 -19.26 -22.46 3.48
N THR A 214 -20.29 -23.27 3.29
CA THR A 214 -20.25 -24.72 3.53
C THR A 214 -20.58 -25.45 2.25
N ARG A 215 -19.79 -26.45 1.92
CA ARG A 215 -20.09 -27.43 0.87
C ARG A 215 -20.23 -28.81 1.50
N GLU A 216 -21.27 -29.49 1.14
CA GLU A 216 -21.51 -30.87 1.57
C GLU A 216 -21.16 -31.84 0.44
N ILE A 217 -20.42 -32.89 0.79
CA ILE A 217 -20.06 -34.01 -0.06
C ILE A 217 -20.60 -35.23 0.59
N GLU A 218 -21.41 -36.01 -0.11
CA GLU A 218 -21.90 -37.27 0.36
C GLU A 218 -21.19 -38.42 -0.39
N ALA A 219 -20.62 -39.35 0.36
CA ALA A 219 -19.99 -40.54 -0.19
C ALA A 219 -20.26 -41.74 0.75
N ARG A 220 -20.81 -42.81 0.18
CA ARG A 220 -21.13 -44.06 0.93
C ARG A 220 -22.04 -43.86 2.15
N GLY A 221 -22.92 -42.84 2.09
CA GLY A 221 -23.83 -42.49 3.19
C GLY A 221 -23.17 -41.67 4.30
N HIS A 222 -21.86 -41.38 4.21
CA HIS A 222 -21.17 -40.44 5.07
C HIS A 222 -21.28 -39.03 4.47
N LYS A 223 -21.45 -38.01 5.32
CA LYS A 223 -21.51 -36.58 4.93
C LYS A 223 -20.27 -35.89 5.39
N LEU A 224 -19.51 -35.36 4.44
CA LEU A 224 -18.38 -34.46 4.69
C LEU A 224 -18.82 -33.03 4.41
N SER A 225 -18.82 -32.17 5.44
CA SER A 225 -19.02 -30.73 5.28
C SER A 225 -17.67 -30.08 5.28
N VAL A 226 -17.33 -29.40 4.18
CA VAL A 226 -16.15 -28.54 4.04
C VAL A 226 -16.59 -27.12 4.30
N ILE A 227 -16.08 -26.52 5.36
CA ILE A 227 -16.48 -25.21 5.81
C ILE A 227 -15.32 -24.24 5.57
N ASN A 228 -15.53 -23.22 4.78
CA ASN A 228 -14.62 -22.10 4.72
C ASN A 228 -15.03 -21.06 5.78
N ASN A 229 -14.12 -20.78 6.71
CA ASN A 229 -14.38 -19.92 7.87
C ASN A 229 -14.11 -18.43 7.60
N PHE A 230 -13.84 -18.04 6.34
CA PHE A 230 -13.57 -16.65 6.03
C PHE A 230 -14.80 -15.79 6.28
N ILE A 231 -14.68 -14.89 7.24
CA ILE A 231 -15.71 -13.90 7.57
C ILE A 231 -15.08 -12.52 7.43
N PHE A 232 -15.76 -11.63 6.71
CA PHE A 232 -15.39 -10.21 6.64
C PHE A 232 -16.61 -9.34 6.92
N ASN A 233 -16.44 -8.41 7.83
CA ASN A 233 -17.41 -7.39 8.20
C ASN A 233 -16.67 -6.18 8.79
N GLU A 234 -17.42 -5.16 9.18
CA GLU A 234 -16.87 -3.93 9.77
C GLU A 234 -15.99 -4.18 11.00
N LYS A 235 -16.36 -5.13 11.86
CA LYS A 235 -15.57 -5.46 13.06
C LYS A 235 -14.23 -6.07 12.70
N VAL A 236 -14.21 -7.00 11.75
CA VAL A 236 -12.96 -7.64 11.27
C VAL A 236 -12.02 -6.60 10.65
N LEU A 237 -12.56 -5.65 9.87
CA LEU A 237 -11.76 -4.55 9.32
C LEU A 237 -11.16 -3.69 10.44
N VAL A 238 -11.98 -3.29 11.42
CA VAL A 238 -11.54 -2.48 12.57
C VAL A 238 -10.45 -3.21 13.36
N ASP A 239 -10.60 -4.49 13.64
CA ASP A 239 -9.63 -5.30 14.38
C ASP A 239 -8.31 -5.43 13.60
N ALA A 240 -8.37 -5.59 12.27
CA ALA A 240 -7.18 -5.64 11.42
C ALA A 240 -6.42 -4.29 11.37
N LEU A 241 -7.14 -3.17 11.30
CA LEU A 241 -6.54 -1.83 11.38
C LEU A 241 -5.94 -1.55 12.76
N LYS A 242 -6.65 -1.90 13.83
CA LYS A 242 -6.21 -1.75 15.22
C LYS A 242 -4.94 -2.55 15.52
N TYR A 243 -4.75 -3.66 14.84
CA TYR A 243 -3.51 -4.44 14.94
C TYR A 243 -2.27 -3.60 14.59
N CYS A 244 -2.37 -2.72 13.59
CA CYS A 244 -1.28 -1.88 13.10
C CYS A 244 -1.13 -0.53 13.80
N LEU A 245 -2.15 -0.08 14.55
CA LEU A 245 -2.26 1.29 15.05
C LEU A 245 -2.34 1.38 16.58
N LYS A 246 -1.78 2.45 17.12
CA LYS A 246 -1.90 2.84 18.55
C LYS A 246 -3.16 3.66 18.82
N SER A 247 -3.80 4.18 17.78
CA SER A 247 -5.01 5.00 17.90
C SER A 247 -6.18 4.17 18.48
N ASN A 248 -7.08 4.84 19.17
CA ASN A 248 -8.23 4.19 19.79
C ASN A 248 -9.37 4.02 18.77
N ILE A 249 -9.25 3.00 17.92
CA ILE A 249 -10.26 2.63 16.93
C ILE A 249 -11.02 1.42 17.46
N ASN A 250 -12.30 1.57 17.78
CA ASN A 250 -13.15 0.50 18.30
C ASN A 250 -14.33 0.18 17.39
N THR A 251 -14.76 1.14 16.59
CA THR A 251 -15.89 1.01 15.67
C THR A 251 -15.51 1.51 14.29
N ILE A 252 -16.33 1.20 13.29
CA ILE A 252 -16.15 1.73 11.93
C ILE A 252 -16.28 3.26 11.87
N ALA A 253 -17.00 3.87 12.81
CA ALA A 253 -17.09 5.31 12.92
C ALA A 253 -15.72 5.95 13.24
N ASP A 254 -14.91 5.28 14.05
CA ASP A 254 -13.58 5.73 14.44
C ASP A 254 -12.55 5.61 13.30
N VAL A 255 -12.86 4.91 12.21
CA VAL A 255 -12.02 4.84 11.01
C VAL A 255 -12.12 6.16 10.27
N THR A 256 -11.28 7.10 10.66
CA THR A 256 -11.13 8.43 10.07
C THR A 256 -9.69 8.61 9.58
N PRO A 257 -9.43 9.49 8.60
CA PRO A 257 -8.05 9.73 8.15
C PRO A 257 -7.11 10.06 9.31
N TRP A 258 -7.57 10.89 10.24
CA TRP A 258 -6.77 11.36 11.38
C TRP A 258 -6.36 10.25 12.36
N ASN A 259 -7.20 9.21 12.50
CA ASN A 259 -6.88 8.06 13.36
C ASN A 259 -5.98 7.03 12.66
N LEU A 260 -5.80 7.15 11.34
CA LEU A 260 -4.97 6.26 10.51
C LEU A 260 -3.60 6.85 10.15
N MET A 261 -3.29 8.10 10.57
CA MET A 261 -2.04 8.79 10.23
C MET A 261 -0.80 8.10 10.77
N SER A 262 0.33 8.32 10.11
CA SER A 262 1.64 7.71 10.40
C SER A 262 2.09 7.86 11.86
N ARG A 263 1.72 8.95 12.53
CA ARG A 263 2.00 9.20 13.96
C ARG A 263 1.42 8.13 14.90
N TYR A 264 0.44 7.36 14.45
CA TYR A 264 -0.19 6.28 15.22
C TYR A 264 0.31 4.90 14.84
N PHE A 265 1.28 4.76 13.96
CA PHE A 265 1.85 3.47 13.60
C PHE A 265 2.48 2.77 14.80
N LYS A 266 2.29 1.45 14.90
CA LYS A 266 2.91 0.63 15.94
C LYS A 266 4.32 0.23 15.54
N LYS A 267 5.20 0.12 16.55
CA LYS A 267 6.53 -0.48 16.39
C LYS A 267 6.50 -2.01 16.47
N ASN A 268 5.46 -2.59 17.04
CA ASN A 268 5.22 -4.03 17.08
C ASN A 268 3.72 -4.30 16.82
N PRO A 269 3.33 -4.80 15.63
CA PRO A 269 4.23 -5.10 14.50
C PRO A 269 4.89 -3.83 13.95
N ASN A 270 6.11 -3.96 13.40
CA ASN A 270 6.83 -2.80 12.86
C ASN A 270 6.12 -2.28 11.61
N VAL A 271 5.47 -1.12 11.73
CA VAL A 271 4.78 -0.41 10.65
C VAL A 271 5.52 0.90 10.42
N GLU A 272 6.18 1.03 9.28
CA GLU A 272 7.00 2.18 8.92
C GLU A 272 6.35 3.06 7.84
N SER A 273 5.50 2.46 7.03
CA SER A 273 4.84 3.12 5.89
C SER A 273 3.37 2.70 5.75
N TYR A 274 2.61 3.44 4.96
CA TYR A 274 1.24 3.08 4.60
C TYR A 274 1.18 1.79 3.78
N ASN A 275 2.21 1.51 2.98
CA ASN A 275 2.32 0.25 2.26
C ASN A 275 2.54 -0.94 3.22
N ASP A 276 3.42 -0.80 4.22
CA ASP A 276 3.59 -1.83 5.26
C ASP A 276 2.30 -2.07 6.02
N MET A 277 1.57 -1.00 6.35
CA MET A 277 0.27 -1.12 6.99
C MET A 277 -0.72 -1.92 6.13
N THR A 278 -0.78 -1.62 4.83
CA THR A 278 -1.63 -2.34 3.86
C THR A 278 -1.30 -3.83 3.85
N GLN A 279 -0.01 -4.18 3.75
CA GLN A 279 0.44 -5.58 3.72
C GLN A 279 0.11 -6.32 5.02
N ARG A 280 0.27 -5.69 6.17
CA ARG A 280 -0.04 -6.31 7.47
C ARG A 280 -1.52 -6.50 7.69
N VAL A 281 -2.35 -5.53 7.29
CA VAL A 281 -3.80 -5.67 7.32
C VAL A 281 -4.24 -6.82 6.40
N TYR A 282 -3.67 -6.90 5.19
CA TYR A 282 -3.95 -8.00 4.27
C TYR A 282 -3.54 -9.36 4.83
N THR A 283 -2.34 -9.45 5.42
CA THR A 283 -1.89 -10.69 6.08
C THR A 283 -2.85 -11.13 7.19
N LYS A 284 -3.32 -10.18 8.00
CA LYS A 284 -4.32 -10.47 9.04
C LYS A 284 -5.64 -10.99 8.48
N LEU A 285 -6.10 -10.44 7.36
CA LEU A 285 -7.29 -10.93 6.67
C LEU A 285 -7.05 -12.33 6.06
N MET A 286 -5.87 -12.58 5.52
CA MET A 286 -5.49 -13.91 4.99
C MET A 286 -5.44 -15.00 6.08
N GLU A 287 -4.99 -14.67 7.29
CA GLU A 287 -4.99 -15.58 8.44
C GLU A 287 -6.40 -16.07 8.81
N LEU A 288 -7.42 -15.30 8.49
CA LEU A 288 -8.83 -15.69 8.71
C LEU A 288 -9.36 -16.65 7.64
N ASN A 289 -8.65 -16.82 6.53
CA ASN A 289 -9.04 -17.75 5.47
C ASN A 289 -8.64 -19.18 5.84
N THR A 290 -9.34 -19.74 6.80
CA THR A 290 -9.13 -21.10 7.28
C THR A 290 -10.25 -22.01 6.82
N ARG A 291 -9.95 -23.31 6.75
CA ARG A 291 -10.94 -24.34 6.45
C ARG A 291 -11.12 -25.24 7.65
N SER A 292 -12.32 -25.67 7.86
CA SER A 292 -12.66 -26.72 8.81
C SER A 292 -13.48 -27.84 8.12
N TYR A 293 -13.38 -29.03 8.66
CA TYR A 293 -14.05 -30.20 8.13
C TYR A 293 -14.91 -30.81 9.22
N LYS A 294 -16.14 -31.19 8.87
CA LYS A 294 -17.05 -31.91 9.75
C LYS A 294 -17.53 -33.14 9.02
N ILE A 295 -17.34 -34.30 9.65
CA ILE A 295 -17.85 -35.59 9.11
C ILE A 295 -18.94 -36.11 10.02
N ILE A 296 -20.09 -36.43 9.41
CA ILE A 296 -21.18 -37.13 10.04
C ILE A 296 -21.25 -38.51 9.38
N THR A 297 -21.19 -39.57 10.17
CA THR A 297 -21.23 -40.93 9.67
C THR A 297 -22.64 -41.29 9.17
N LYS A 298 -22.75 -42.35 8.37
CA LYS A 298 -24.03 -42.89 7.92
C LYS A 298 -24.99 -43.22 9.06
N ASP A 299 -24.45 -43.51 10.25
CA ASP A 299 -25.24 -43.82 11.46
C ASP A 299 -25.53 -42.55 12.30
N GLY A 300 -25.24 -41.34 11.78
CA GLY A 300 -25.48 -40.09 12.44
C GLY A 300 -24.50 -39.76 13.59
N LYS A 301 -23.39 -40.50 13.73
CA LYS A 301 -22.39 -40.26 14.78
C LYS A 301 -21.37 -39.20 14.35
N ASP A 302 -20.90 -38.43 15.33
CA ASP A 302 -19.78 -37.50 15.11
C ASP A 302 -18.48 -38.29 14.94
N PHE A 303 -17.75 -38.01 13.88
CA PHE A 303 -16.46 -38.62 13.56
C PHE A 303 -15.46 -38.52 14.73
N ASN A 304 -15.43 -37.39 15.42
CA ASN A 304 -14.48 -37.16 16.52
C ASN A 304 -14.70 -38.13 17.71
N SER A 305 -15.90 -38.67 17.87
CA SER A 305 -16.24 -39.59 18.94
C SER A 305 -15.84 -41.06 18.67
N LEU A 306 -15.30 -41.36 17.49
CA LEU A 306 -14.99 -42.70 17.05
C LEU A 306 -13.57 -43.14 17.43
N SER A 307 -13.35 -44.47 17.50
CA SER A 307 -12.01 -45.01 17.65
C SER A 307 -11.14 -44.77 16.40
N PRO A 308 -9.79 -44.76 16.54
CA PRO A 308 -8.89 -44.51 15.40
C PRO A 308 -9.17 -45.41 14.19
N GLY A 309 -9.34 -46.69 14.38
CA GLY A 309 -9.64 -47.63 13.28
C GLY A 309 -10.97 -47.34 12.55
N TRP A 310 -11.99 -46.86 13.25
CA TRP A 310 -13.23 -46.43 12.61
C TRP A 310 -13.07 -45.06 11.90
N LYS A 311 -12.26 -44.17 12.44
CA LYS A 311 -11.93 -42.89 11.77
C LYS A 311 -11.23 -43.15 10.43
N THR A 312 -10.23 -44.04 10.44
CA THR A 312 -9.52 -44.47 9.21
C THR A 312 -10.47 -45.09 8.19
N ALA A 313 -11.37 -45.99 8.65
CA ALA A 313 -12.37 -46.63 7.82
C ALA A 313 -13.29 -45.61 7.11
N ILE A 314 -13.81 -44.65 7.84
CA ILE A 314 -14.72 -43.64 7.29
C ILE A 314 -14.00 -42.70 6.29
N LEU A 315 -12.75 -42.33 6.60
CA LEU A 315 -11.95 -41.56 5.65
C LEU A 315 -11.70 -42.31 4.36
N LEU A 316 -11.41 -43.59 4.45
CA LEU A 316 -11.23 -44.43 3.29
C LEU A 316 -12.53 -44.60 2.48
N ASP A 317 -13.67 -44.75 3.15
CA ASP A 317 -14.99 -44.79 2.49
C ASP A 317 -15.29 -43.49 1.74
N LEU A 318 -14.98 -42.32 2.34
CA LEU A 318 -15.13 -41.01 1.70
C LEU A 318 -14.22 -40.88 0.47
N ILE A 319 -12.96 -41.31 0.59
CA ILE A 319 -11.96 -41.22 -0.49
C ILE A 319 -12.33 -42.11 -1.66
N LEU A 320 -12.65 -43.39 -1.36
CA LEU A 320 -13.04 -44.36 -2.36
C LEU A 320 -14.39 -44.02 -3.02
N GLY A 321 -15.33 -43.51 -2.23
CA GLY A 321 -16.65 -43.15 -2.71
C GLY A 321 -16.78 -41.79 -3.40
N TYR A 322 -15.70 -41.00 -3.47
CA TYR A 322 -15.74 -39.73 -4.14
C TYR A 322 -15.65 -39.87 -5.67
N GLU A 323 -16.78 -39.77 -6.34
CA GLU A 323 -16.92 -40.06 -7.77
C GLU A 323 -16.22 -39.07 -8.69
N GLN A 324 -15.99 -37.84 -8.21
CA GLN A 324 -15.35 -36.79 -9.03
C GLN A 324 -13.83 -36.98 -9.15
N ASP A 325 -13.21 -37.81 -8.33
CA ASP A 325 -11.80 -38.15 -8.39
C ASP A 325 -11.62 -39.50 -9.11
N THR A 326 -10.93 -39.47 -10.25
CA THR A 326 -10.60 -40.68 -11.06
C THR A 326 -9.14 -41.10 -10.93
N ALA A 327 -8.37 -40.45 -10.06
CA ALA A 327 -6.97 -40.77 -9.83
C ALA A 327 -6.79 -42.21 -9.29
N PRO A 328 -5.71 -42.90 -9.67
CA PRO A 328 -5.37 -44.22 -9.11
C PRO A 328 -5.14 -44.11 -7.59
N ILE A 329 -5.67 -45.08 -6.84
CA ILE A 329 -5.54 -45.16 -5.39
C ILE A 329 -4.62 -46.30 -5.02
N ILE A 330 -3.59 -46.00 -4.21
CA ILE A 330 -2.68 -47.01 -3.64
C ILE A 330 -3.01 -47.13 -2.14
N ILE A 331 -3.38 -48.36 -1.72
CA ILE A 331 -3.69 -48.71 -0.35
C ILE A 331 -2.63 -49.72 0.14
N ASP A 332 -1.86 -49.31 1.13
CA ASP A 332 -0.78 -50.11 1.69
C ASP A 332 -1.18 -50.65 3.06
N GLN A 333 -1.23 -51.98 3.18
CA GLN A 333 -1.53 -52.75 4.39
C GLN A 333 -2.76 -52.25 5.16
N PRO A 334 -3.98 -52.29 4.56
CA PRO A 334 -5.21 -51.84 5.22
C PRO A 334 -5.51 -52.56 6.53
N GLU A 335 -5.05 -53.79 6.64
CA GLU A 335 -5.25 -54.66 7.80
C GLU A 335 -4.62 -54.13 9.09
N ASP A 336 -3.54 -53.37 9.01
CA ASP A 336 -2.82 -52.91 10.19
C ASP A 336 -3.58 -51.83 10.99
N ASN A 337 -4.42 -51.07 10.31
CA ASN A 337 -5.05 -49.87 10.88
C ASN A 337 -6.58 -49.88 10.83
N LEU A 338 -7.20 -50.95 10.34
CA LEU A 338 -8.65 -51.06 10.20
C LEU A 338 -9.22 -52.16 11.08
N ALA A 339 -10.45 -51.98 11.53
CA ALA A 339 -11.16 -53.03 12.23
C ALA A 339 -11.42 -54.23 11.30
N VAL A 340 -11.10 -55.46 11.74
CA VAL A 340 -11.27 -56.70 10.95
C VAL A 340 -12.67 -56.83 10.38
N LYS A 341 -13.68 -56.47 11.14
CA LYS A 341 -15.08 -56.49 10.68
C LYS A 341 -15.29 -55.54 9.50
N TYR A 342 -14.65 -54.39 9.50
CA TYR A 342 -14.75 -53.44 8.40
C TYR A 342 -14.05 -53.94 7.13
N ILE A 343 -12.89 -54.56 7.28
CA ILE A 343 -12.13 -55.12 6.16
C ILE A 343 -12.97 -56.20 5.44
N ASN A 344 -13.50 -57.17 6.21
CA ASN A 344 -14.17 -58.34 5.65
C ASN A 344 -15.55 -58.02 5.03
N SER A 345 -16.20 -56.97 5.43
CA SER A 345 -17.55 -56.64 4.92
C SER A 345 -17.58 -55.40 4.06
N THR A 346 -17.07 -54.29 4.58
CA THR A 346 -17.28 -52.95 3.96
C THR A 346 -16.20 -52.61 2.94
N LEU A 347 -14.91 -52.78 3.30
CA LEU A 347 -13.81 -52.42 2.42
C LEU A 347 -13.81 -53.23 1.11
N THR A 348 -13.97 -54.55 1.22
CA THR A 348 -13.98 -55.44 0.05
C THR A 348 -15.15 -55.14 -0.89
N GLU A 349 -16.34 -54.87 -0.36
CA GLU A 349 -17.49 -54.45 -1.16
C GLU A 349 -17.29 -53.08 -1.78
N THR A 350 -16.65 -52.14 -1.06
CA THR A 350 -16.32 -50.81 -1.58
C THR A 350 -15.37 -50.94 -2.76
N ILE A 351 -14.30 -51.71 -2.64
CA ILE A 351 -13.34 -51.97 -3.72
C ILE A 351 -14.01 -52.57 -4.94
N LYS A 352 -14.86 -53.59 -4.75
CA LYS A 352 -15.64 -54.19 -5.84
C LYS A 352 -16.46 -53.18 -6.62
N ALA A 353 -17.06 -52.23 -5.94
CA ALA A 353 -17.87 -51.20 -6.57
C ALA A 353 -17.03 -50.16 -7.29
N VAL A 354 -15.89 -49.75 -6.70
CA VAL A 354 -15.04 -48.64 -7.18
C VAL A 354 -14.07 -49.07 -8.27
N LYS A 355 -13.63 -50.32 -8.33
CA LYS A 355 -12.64 -50.83 -9.29
C LYS A 355 -13.03 -50.61 -10.77
N TRP A 356 -14.31 -50.38 -11.05
CA TRP A 356 -14.81 -50.12 -12.42
C TRP A 356 -14.67 -48.64 -12.84
N SER A 357 -14.52 -47.75 -11.88
CA SER A 357 -14.39 -46.32 -12.11
C SER A 357 -12.97 -45.77 -11.81
N LYS A 358 -12.24 -46.47 -10.92
CA LYS A 358 -10.89 -46.09 -10.50
C LYS A 358 -9.94 -47.29 -10.49
N GLN A 359 -8.66 -47.06 -10.79
CA GLN A 359 -7.64 -48.06 -10.56
C GLN A 359 -7.32 -48.13 -9.04
N VAL A 360 -7.49 -49.27 -8.43
CA VAL A 360 -7.14 -49.52 -7.03
C VAL A 360 -5.95 -50.50 -7.00
N ILE A 361 -4.85 -50.08 -6.42
CA ILE A 361 -3.65 -50.87 -6.19
C ILE A 361 -3.56 -51.09 -4.68
N MET A 362 -3.56 -52.35 -4.26
CA MET A 362 -3.51 -52.70 -2.83
C MET A 362 -2.30 -53.59 -2.55
N VAL A 363 -1.54 -53.20 -1.51
CA VAL A 363 -0.50 -54.04 -0.93
C VAL A 363 -1.04 -54.62 0.37
N SER A 364 -1.02 -55.94 0.52
CA SER A 364 -1.56 -56.60 1.71
C SER A 364 -0.84 -57.93 1.92
N HIS A 365 -0.66 -58.32 3.19
CA HIS A 365 -0.22 -59.64 3.59
C HIS A 365 -1.37 -60.56 3.98
N ASN A 366 -2.62 -60.06 3.88
CA ASN A 366 -3.84 -60.81 4.17
C ASN A 366 -4.50 -61.27 2.85
N ALA A 367 -4.36 -62.56 2.56
CA ALA A 367 -4.92 -63.21 1.37
C ALA A 367 -6.44 -63.03 1.22
N THR A 368 -7.16 -62.88 2.31
CA THR A 368 -8.62 -62.70 2.31
C THR A 368 -9.04 -61.45 1.53
N ILE A 369 -8.25 -60.37 1.59
CA ILE A 369 -8.63 -59.12 0.97
C ILE A 369 -8.68 -59.21 -0.56
N PRO A 370 -7.61 -59.62 -1.28
CA PRO A 370 -7.67 -59.74 -2.74
C PRO A 370 -8.69 -60.74 -3.23
N MET A 371 -8.90 -61.82 -2.47
CA MET A 371 -9.94 -62.83 -2.81
C MET A 371 -11.34 -62.25 -2.68
N MET A 372 -11.66 -61.65 -1.54
CA MET A 372 -12.99 -61.08 -1.30
C MET A 372 -13.26 -59.82 -2.10
N ALA A 373 -12.24 -59.05 -2.46
CA ALA A 373 -12.37 -57.88 -3.32
C ALA A 373 -12.47 -58.19 -4.81
N ASP A 374 -12.35 -59.49 -5.17
CA ASP A 374 -12.37 -59.94 -6.55
C ASP A 374 -11.31 -59.22 -7.39
N ALA A 375 -10.04 -59.34 -6.98
CA ALA A 375 -8.91 -58.68 -7.60
C ALA A 375 -8.73 -59.18 -9.04
N GLN A 376 -8.61 -58.24 -10.00
CA GLN A 376 -8.40 -58.57 -11.42
C GLN A 376 -6.99 -59.08 -11.70
N THR A 377 -6.03 -58.61 -10.95
CA THR A 377 -4.62 -59.02 -11.06
C THR A 377 -4.00 -59.07 -9.68
N ILE A 378 -3.30 -60.16 -9.41
CA ILE A 378 -2.50 -60.36 -8.21
C ILE A 378 -1.04 -60.33 -8.57
N VAL A 379 -0.26 -59.55 -7.86
CA VAL A 379 1.20 -59.47 -7.96
C VAL A 379 1.79 -60.14 -6.73
N VAL A 380 2.41 -61.30 -6.92
CA VAL A 380 3.08 -62.05 -5.85
C VAL A 380 4.55 -61.67 -5.84
N CYS A 381 5.04 -61.24 -4.67
CA CYS A 381 6.43 -60.90 -4.43
C CYS A 381 7.06 -61.92 -3.53
N GLU A 382 8.08 -62.63 -3.99
CA GLU A 382 8.81 -63.66 -3.25
C GLU A 382 10.27 -63.20 -3.05
N ASN A 383 10.76 -63.37 -1.83
CA ASN A 383 12.15 -63.00 -1.47
C ASN A 383 12.85 -64.24 -0.91
N ASP A 384 13.87 -64.75 -1.62
CA ASP A 384 14.68 -65.89 -1.19
C ASP A 384 15.95 -65.47 -0.41
N GLY A 385 16.06 -64.22 -0.01
CA GLY A 385 17.19 -63.65 0.70
C GLY A 385 18.28 -63.06 -0.22
N ASN A 386 18.37 -63.48 -1.49
CA ASN A 386 19.32 -63.03 -2.49
C ASN A 386 18.64 -62.26 -3.65
N LYS A 387 17.40 -62.64 -3.95
CA LYS A 387 16.68 -62.12 -5.12
C LYS A 387 15.22 -61.95 -4.80
N ILE A 388 14.64 -60.79 -5.22
CA ILE A 388 13.21 -60.60 -5.22
C ILE A 388 12.66 -61.00 -6.59
N THR A 389 11.69 -61.95 -6.56
CA THR A 389 10.99 -62.36 -7.75
C THR A 389 9.55 -61.82 -7.71
N ILE A 390 9.13 -61.20 -8.82
CA ILE A 390 7.81 -60.59 -8.99
C ILE A 390 7.10 -61.31 -10.12
N ARG A 391 5.89 -61.80 -9.89
CA ARG A 391 5.03 -62.41 -10.88
C ARG A 391 3.60 -61.89 -10.74
N SER A 392 2.91 -61.70 -11.86
CA SER A 392 1.53 -61.22 -11.87
C SER A 392 0.62 -62.21 -12.64
N ALA A 393 -0.52 -62.47 -12.07
CA ALA A 393 -1.53 -63.30 -12.70
C ALA A 393 -2.93 -63.05 -12.13
N SER A 394 -3.98 -63.62 -12.77
CA SER A 394 -5.32 -63.64 -12.19
C SER A 394 -5.40 -64.69 -11.07
N LEU A 395 -6.42 -64.63 -10.22
CA LEU A 395 -6.64 -65.60 -9.12
C LEU A 395 -6.70 -67.06 -9.59
N GLU A 396 -7.19 -67.29 -10.80
CA GLU A 396 -7.35 -68.59 -11.37
C GLU A 396 -6.15 -69.19 -12.11
N SER A 397 -5.15 -68.28 -12.31
CA SER A 397 -3.90 -68.61 -13.03
C SER A 397 -2.90 -69.32 -12.13
N GLU A 398 -1.92 -70.01 -12.75
CA GLU A 398 -0.83 -70.65 -12.02
C GLU A 398 0.36 -69.70 -11.89
N VAL A 399 0.90 -69.60 -10.67
CA VAL A 399 2.13 -68.86 -10.35
C VAL A 399 2.99 -69.77 -9.49
N PHE A 400 4.28 -69.88 -9.77
CA PHE A 400 5.21 -70.76 -9.08
C PHE A 400 4.80 -72.23 -9.10
N GLY A 401 4.01 -72.74 -10.11
CA GLY A 401 3.58 -74.08 -10.24
C GLY A 401 2.33 -74.46 -9.41
N GLN A 402 1.68 -73.48 -8.78
CA GLN A 402 0.43 -73.61 -8.04
C GLN A 402 -0.57 -72.57 -8.50
N LYS A 403 -1.84 -72.78 -8.30
CA LYS A 403 -2.83 -71.75 -8.52
C LYS A 403 -2.58 -70.62 -7.58
N VAL A 404 -2.71 -69.39 -8.08
CA VAL A 404 -2.51 -68.13 -7.28
C VAL A 404 -3.38 -68.24 -6.01
N LEU A 405 -4.60 -68.73 -6.13
CA LEU A 405 -5.50 -68.91 -5.00
C LEU A 405 -4.89 -69.79 -3.90
N ASP A 406 -4.33 -70.98 -4.28
CA ASP A 406 -3.74 -71.95 -3.36
C ASP A 406 -2.40 -71.50 -2.77
N TYR A 407 -1.71 -70.57 -3.51
CA TYR A 407 -0.42 -70.01 -3.10
C TYR A 407 -0.56 -68.93 -2.04
N ILE A 408 -1.62 -68.06 -2.12
CA ILE A 408 -1.86 -66.96 -1.21
C ILE A 408 -2.76 -67.34 -0.02
N ALA A 409 -3.50 -68.44 -0.09
CA ALA A 409 -4.35 -68.97 0.99
C ALA A 409 -3.53 -69.68 2.07
#